data_c4f01a46b68d63c843ae8d7611541681
#
_entry.id   c4f01a46b68d63c843ae8d7611541681
#
_cell.length_a   1.000
_cell.length_b   1.000
_cell.length_c   1.000
_cell.angle_alpha   90.00
_cell.angle_beta   90.00
_cell.angle_gamma   90.00
#
_symmetry.space_group_name_H-M   'P 1'
#
loop_
_entity.id
_entity.type
_entity.pdbx_description
1 polymer ?
#
loop_
_entity_poly.entity_id
_entity_poly.type
_entity_poly.pdbx_seq_one_letter_code
_entity_poly.pdbx_strand_id
1 'polypeptide(L)'
;AYLNVSEAEKYKQKYNQNNIKGTLKLMEACKNSMVRNIIFSSSCSIYGNVIGSVNERKKPNPQGYCAYTKYKGEQIIKKYAKAYNYKYAILRYFNVAGASSSNKIGEIQKSHGHLIKNLAIQSLKKKPQVVIYGDNYDTKDGTCIRDYIHISDIANIHYKVLEKINKLNVSKILNCGYDKGISVLEVAQEFRKQ
;
A
#
# COMPACT_ATOMS: atom_id res chain seq x y z
N ALA A 1 -8.13 -6.50 3.54
CA ALA A 1 -8.48 -5.17 4.07
C ALA A 1 -9.23 -4.38 3.00
N TYR A 2 -10.13 -3.50 3.40
CA TYR A 2 -10.70 -2.48 2.51
C TYR A 2 -9.69 -1.35 2.32
N LEU A 3 -9.61 -0.77 1.10
CA LEU A 3 -8.55 0.17 0.71
C LEU A 3 -9.05 1.51 0.15
N ASN A 4 -10.34 1.65 -0.13
CA ASN A 4 -10.88 2.88 -0.72
C ASN A 4 -10.92 4.01 0.32
N VAL A 5 -10.18 5.09 0.05
CA VAL A 5 -10.01 6.21 0.99
C VAL A 5 -11.32 6.96 1.22
N SER A 6 -12.04 7.30 0.14
CA SER A 6 -13.31 8.04 0.23
C SER A 6 -14.39 7.21 0.92
N GLU A 7 -14.44 5.90 0.65
CA GLU A 7 -15.36 4.99 1.32
C GLU A 7 -15.04 4.85 2.81
N ALA A 8 -13.74 4.85 3.18
CA ALA A 8 -13.30 4.73 4.56
C ALA A 8 -13.80 5.88 5.44
N GLU A 9 -13.81 7.10 4.91
CA GLU A 9 -14.33 8.27 5.63
C GLU A 9 -15.85 8.17 5.86
N LYS A 10 -16.56 7.69 4.86
CA LYS A 10 -18.03 7.56 4.90
C LYS A 10 -18.49 6.39 5.78
N TYR A 11 -17.76 5.26 5.73
CA TYR A 11 -18.16 4.01 6.39
C TYR A 11 -17.11 3.51 7.39
N LYS A 12 -16.71 4.37 8.34
CA LYS A 12 -15.67 4.08 9.35
C LYS A 12 -15.91 2.78 10.11
N GLN A 13 -17.15 2.48 10.45
CA GLN A 13 -17.49 1.24 11.17
C GLN A 13 -17.19 -0.02 10.35
N LYS A 14 -17.49 -0.02 9.04
CA LYS A 14 -17.17 -1.13 8.11
C LYS A 14 -15.66 -1.37 8.07
N TYR A 15 -14.87 -0.30 7.96
CA TYR A 15 -13.41 -0.38 7.93
C TYR A 15 -12.82 -0.82 9.27
N ASN A 16 -13.36 -0.34 10.39
CA ASN A 16 -12.98 -0.80 11.72
C ASN A 16 -13.20 -2.31 11.87
N GLN A 17 -14.41 -2.77 11.55
CA GLN A 17 -14.78 -4.18 11.67
C GLN A 17 -13.89 -5.10 10.83
N ASN A 18 -13.62 -4.72 9.58
CA ASN A 18 -12.84 -5.56 8.67
C ASN A 18 -11.32 -5.41 8.89
N ASN A 19 -10.81 -4.18 8.94
CA ASN A 19 -9.37 -3.95 8.94
C ASN A 19 -8.76 -4.07 10.34
N ILE A 20 -9.40 -3.52 11.37
CA ILE A 20 -8.85 -3.53 12.74
C ILE A 20 -9.28 -4.81 13.47
N LYS A 21 -10.59 -5.02 13.64
CA LYS A 21 -11.09 -6.20 14.36
C LYS A 21 -10.77 -7.50 13.62
N GLY A 22 -10.78 -7.49 12.27
CA GLY A 22 -10.35 -8.65 11.47
C GLY A 22 -8.88 -9.00 11.72
N THR A 23 -7.98 -8.01 11.75
CA THR A 23 -6.57 -8.23 12.10
C THR A 23 -6.43 -8.76 13.54
N LEU A 24 -7.18 -8.20 14.49
CA LEU A 24 -7.17 -8.67 15.87
C LEU A 24 -7.59 -10.15 15.97
N LYS A 25 -8.73 -10.50 15.35
CA LYS A 25 -9.23 -11.90 15.34
C LYS A 25 -8.24 -12.87 14.69
N LEU A 26 -7.59 -12.45 13.60
CA LEU A 26 -6.55 -13.27 12.98
C LEU A 26 -5.39 -13.51 13.95
N MET A 27 -4.91 -12.49 14.63
CA MET A 27 -3.83 -12.63 15.62
C MET A 27 -4.25 -13.47 16.83
N GLU A 28 -5.50 -13.40 17.24
CA GLU A 28 -6.06 -14.29 18.28
C GLU A 28 -6.07 -15.75 17.84
N ALA A 29 -6.48 -16.02 16.61
CA ALA A 29 -6.45 -17.40 16.06
C ALA A 29 -5.02 -17.94 15.97
N CYS A 30 -4.04 -17.09 15.67
CA CYS A 30 -2.62 -17.50 15.63
C CYS A 30 -2.09 -17.98 16.98
N LYS A 31 -2.66 -17.57 18.12
CA LYS A 31 -2.18 -17.99 19.46
C LYS A 31 -2.17 -19.52 19.62
N ASN A 32 -3.20 -20.17 19.11
CA ASN A 32 -3.42 -21.62 19.25
C ASN A 32 -2.92 -22.38 18.01
N SER A 33 -2.12 -21.76 17.16
CA SER A 33 -1.57 -22.35 15.95
C SER A 33 -0.05 -22.48 16.01
N MET A 34 0.53 -23.16 15.03
CA MET A 34 1.97 -23.26 14.85
C MET A 34 2.58 -22.05 14.11
N VAL A 35 1.78 -21.04 13.76
CA VAL A 35 2.27 -19.82 13.08
C VAL A 35 3.24 -19.08 14.02
N ARG A 36 4.40 -18.74 13.50
CA ARG A 36 5.43 -17.97 14.22
C ARG A 36 5.87 -16.70 13.48
N ASN A 37 5.55 -16.62 12.20
CA ASN A 37 5.96 -15.52 11.33
C ASN A 37 4.75 -14.85 10.69
N ILE A 38 4.73 -13.54 10.71
CA ILE A 38 3.64 -12.70 10.17
C ILE A 38 4.23 -11.74 9.16
N ILE A 39 3.71 -11.73 7.94
CA ILE A 39 3.96 -10.67 6.95
C ILE A 39 2.68 -9.84 6.85
N PHE A 40 2.79 -8.54 7.11
CA PHE A 40 1.64 -7.64 7.13
C PHE A 40 1.75 -6.59 6.03
N SER A 41 0.77 -6.57 5.12
CA SER A 41 0.63 -5.57 4.07
C SER A 41 0.12 -4.24 4.65
N SER A 42 1.05 -3.34 4.97
CA SER A 42 0.79 -1.98 5.43
C SER A 42 0.83 -0.99 4.25
N SER A 43 0.97 0.28 4.52
CA SER A 43 0.95 1.35 3.51
C SER A 43 1.82 2.53 3.93
N CYS A 44 2.45 3.20 2.97
CA CYS A 44 3.15 4.47 3.19
C CYS A 44 2.19 5.59 3.65
N SER A 45 0.89 5.48 3.39
CA SER A 45 -0.11 6.46 3.83
C SER A 45 -0.13 6.70 5.34
N ILE A 46 0.42 5.77 6.14
CA ILE A 46 0.56 5.95 7.58
C ILE A 46 1.49 7.10 7.97
N TYR A 47 2.38 7.52 7.08
CA TYR A 47 3.27 8.65 7.32
C TYR A 47 2.55 10.00 7.23
N GLY A 48 1.36 10.03 6.61
CA GLY A 48 0.61 11.25 6.33
C GLY A 48 1.20 12.04 5.17
N ASN A 49 1.01 13.34 5.20
CA ASN A 49 1.58 14.24 4.19
C ASN A 49 3.07 14.42 4.46
N VAL A 50 3.89 13.95 3.54
CA VAL A 50 5.35 14.05 3.59
C VAL A 50 5.83 14.72 2.31
N ILE A 51 6.70 15.70 2.46
CA ILE A 51 7.45 16.32 1.36
C ILE A 51 8.82 15.63 1.30
N GLY A 52 9.24 15.19 0.11
CA GLY A 52 10.49 14.47 -0.10
C GLY A 52 10.45 13.00 0.35
N SER A 53 11.63 12.39 0.44
CA SER A 53 11.80 10.98 0.79
C SER A 53 11.48 10.70 2.26
N VAL A 54 11.04 9.48 2.54
CA VAL A 54 10.69 9.04 3.88
C VAL A 54 11.27 7.66 4.19
N ASN A 55 11.84 7.51 5.37
CA ASN A 55 12.33 6.21 5.85
C ASN A 55 11.46 5.65 7.00
N GLU A 56 11.70 4.42 7.40
CA GLU A 56 10.92 3.69 8.39
C GLU A 56 11.00 4.26 9.81
N ARG A 57 11.99 5.11 10.10
CA ARG A 57 12.14 5.82 11.39
C ARG A 57 11.17 6.98 11.54
N LYS A 58 10.60 7.47 10.45
CA LYS A 58 9.59 8.52 10.47
C LYS A 58 8.41 8.10 11.33
N LYS A 59 8.05 8.95 12.31
CA LYS A 59 6.89 8.71 13.18
C LYS A 59 5.60 8.70 12.34
N PRO A 60 4.76 7.66 12.47
CA PRO A 60 3.47 7.61 11.80
C PRO A 60 2.56 8.79 12.19
N ASN A 61 1.93 9.39 11.19
CA ASN A 61 0.93 10.45 11.33
C ASN A 61 -0.19 10.25 10.30
N PRO A 62 -0.97 9.14 10.39
CA PRO A 62 -1.94 8.77 9.38
C PRO A 62 -3.00 9.85 9.21
N GLN A 63 -3.16 10.33 7.98
CA GLN A 63 -4.24 11.22 7.58
C GLN A 63 -5.36 10.38 6.93
N GLY A 64 -6.57 10.55 7.44
CA GLY A 64 -7.73 9.78 7.00
C GLY A 64 -7.86 8.38 7.59
N TYR A 65 -9.10 7.87 7.56
CA TYR A 65 -9.47 6.67 8.32
C TYR A 65 -8.86 5.39 7.74
N CYS A 66 -8.70 5.32 6.41
CA CYS A 66 -8.05 4.17 5.77
C CYS A 66 -6.62 3.97 6.29
N ALA A 67 -5.80 5.03 6.26
CA ALA A 67 -4.43 5.03 6.77
C ALA A 67 -4.38 4.71 8.28
N TYR A 68 -5.30 5.28 9.05
CA TYR A 68 -5.45 4.98 10.47
C TYR A 68 -5.69 3.49 10.74
N THR A 69 -6.55 2.82 9.95
CA THR A 69 -6.78 1.38 10.13
C THR A 69 -5.56 0.54 9.85
N LYS A 70 -4.73 0.92 8.86
CA LYS A 70 -3.45 0.26 8.58
C LYS A 70 -2.46 0.44 9.73
N TYR A 71 -2.35 1.64 10.27
CA TYR A 71 -1.51 1.91 11.42
C TYR A 71 -1.95 1.12 12.66
N LYS A 72 -3.26 1.03 12.93
CA LYS A 72 -3.79 0.18 14.01
C LYS A 72 -3.45 -1.30 13.79
N GLY A 73 -3.50 -1.79 12.55
CA GLY A 73 -3.04 -3.14 12.21
C GLY A 73 -1.57 -3.36 12.58
N GLU A 74 -0.67 -2.44 12.25
CA GLU A 74 0.74 -2.51 12.67
C GLU A 74 0.90 -2.59 14.19
N GLN A 75 0.13 -1.78 14.94
CA GLN A 75 0.17 -1.78 16.41
C GLN A 75 -0.29 -3.12 16.98
N ILE A 76 -1.35 -3.72 16.43
CA ILE A 76 -1.84 -5.04 16.82
C ILE A 76 -0.77 -6.10 16.58
N ILE A 77 -0.19 -6.16 15.37
CA ILE A 77 0.88 -7.12 15.04
C ILE A 77 2.04 -7.01 16.02
N LYS A 78 2.54 -5.79 16.27
CA LYS A 78 3.65 -5.56 17.22
C LYS A 78 3.32 -6.01 18.64
N LYS A 79 2.11 -5.71 19.14
CA LYS A 79 1.65 -6.12 20.46
C LYS A 79 1.65 -7.63 20.61
N TYR A 80 1.08 -8.35 19.62
CA TYR A 80 1.02 -9.81 19.65
C TYR A 80 2.40 -10.43 19.46
N ALA A 81 3.25 -9.87 18.59
CA ALA A 81 4.61 -10.33 18.41
C ALA A 81 5.40 -10.28 19.71
N LYS A 82 5.27 -9.19 20.47
CA LYS A 82 5.91 -9.05 21.79
C LYS A 82 5.36 -10.06 22.81
N ALA A 83 4.02 -10.25 22.84
CA ALA A 83 3.38 -11.11 23.83
C ALA A 83 3.58 -12.60 23.58
N TYR A 84 3.69 -13.03 22.30
CA TYR A 84 3.70 -14.43 21.89
C TYR A 84 4.97 -14.82 21.10
N ASN A 85 6.01 -13.97 21.15
CA ASN A 85 7.28 -14.18 20.47
C ASN A 85 7.16 -14.48 18.96
N TYR A 86 6.23 -13.83 18.27
CA TYR A 86 6.14 -13.89 16.81
C TYR A 86 7.21 -13.02 16.18
N LYS A 87 7.69 -13.41 15.01
CA LYS A 87 8.47 -12.55 14.12
C LYS A 87 7.54 -11.91 13.10
N TYR A 88 7.80 -10.67 12.75
CA TYR A 88 6.97 -9.99 11.77
C TYR A 88 7.80 -9.22 10.74
N ALA A 89 7.26 -9.12 9.55
CA ALA A 89 7.64 -8.13 8.57
C ALA A 89 6.43 -7.25 8.23
N ILE A 90 6.53 -5.97 8.51
CA ILE A 90 5.53 -4.98 8.13
C ILE A 90 6.02 -4.30 6.86
N LEU A 91 5.31 -4.50 5.76
CA LEU A 91 5.65 -3.97 4.45
C LEU A 91 4.77 -2.76 4.15
N ARG A 92 5.36 -1.57 4.14
CA ARG A 92 4.68 -0.29 3.85
C ARG A 92 4.76 -0.02 2.35
N TYR A 93 3.73 -0.42 1.62
CA TYR A 93 3.69 -0.22 0.17
C TYR A 93 3.49 1.26 -0.17
N PHE A 94 4.21 1.70 -1.20
CA PHE A 94 3.91 2.90 -1.95
C PHE A 94 2.83 2.60 -3.01
N ASN A 95 2.80 3.29 -4.12
CA ASN A 95 1.74 3.10 -5.11
C ASN A 95 2.03 1.87 -5.98
N VAL A 96 1.38 0.75 -5.66
CA VAL A 96 1.55 -0.49 -6.43
C VAL A 96 0.86 -0.36 -7.78
N ALA A 97 1.55 -0.72 -8.85
CA ALA A 97 1.07 -0.64 -10.22
C ALA A 97 1.54 -1.83 -11.07
N GLY A 98 0.97 -1.96 -12.26
CA GLY A 98 1.34 -3.02 -13.21
C GLY A 98 0.50 -4.27 -13.12
N ALA A 99 0.84 -5.23 -13.97
CA ALA A 99 0.22 -6.53 -14.08
C ALA A 99 1.29 -7.62 -14.20
N SER A 100 0.89 -8.88 -14.11
CA SER A 100 1.79 -10.01 -14.36
C SER A 100 2.32 -9.97 -15.79
N SER A 101 3.60 -10.33 -15.97
CA SER A 101 4.22 -10.48 -17.28
C SER A 101 3.54 -11.54 -18.17
N SER A 102 2.80 -12.46 -17.56
CA SER A 102 1.98 -13.44 -18.30
C SER A 102 0.70 -12.86 -18.90
N ASN A 103 0.34 -11.61 -18.64
CA ASN A 103 -0.90 -10.94 -19.00
C ASN A 103 -2.20 -11.62 -18.48
N LYS A 104 -2.07 -12.60 -17.56
CA LYS A 104 -3.20 -13.35 -17.02
C LYS A 104 -3.71 -12.81 -15.68
N ILE A 105 -2.89 -12.02 -14.97
CA ILE A 105 -3.19 -11.50 -13.64
C ILE A 105 -2.99 -10.00 -13.64
N GLY A 106 -4.02 -9.26 -13.26
CA GLY A 106 -4.02 -7.80 -13.17
C GLY A 106 -5.07 -7.28 -12.20
N GLU A 107 -5.18 -5.97 -12.09
CA GLU A 107 -6.17 -5.32 -11.22
C GLU A 107 -7.57 -5.40 -11.85
N ILE A 108 -8.50 -6.14 -11.20
CA ILE A 108 -9.89 -6.32 -11.64
C ILE A 108 -10.92 -5.45 -10.89
N GLN A 109 -10.48 -4.57 -10.00
CA GLN A 109 -11.41 -3.72 -9.25
C GLN A 109 -12.28 -2.87 -10.20
N LYS A 110 -13.60 -2.99 -10.09
CA LYS A 110 -14.56 -2.37 -11.03
C LYS A 110 -14.80 -0.89 -10.79
N SER A 111 -14.67 -0.42 -9.55
CA SER A 111 -14.95 0.97 -9.16
C SER A 111 -13.68 1.70 -8.74
N HIS A 112 -13.47 2.91 -9.21
CA HIS A 112 -12.41 3.84 -8.79
C HIS A 112 -11.02 3.20 -8.76
N GLY A 113 -10.57 2.74 -9.94
CA GLY A 113 -9.23 2.16 -10.11
C GLY A 113 -8.12 3.16 -9.79
N HIS A 114 -6.93 2.63 -9.51
CA HIS A 114 -5.73 3.43 -9.36
C HIS A 114 -5.38 4.15 -10.67
N LEU A 115 -4.58 5.21 -10.60
CA LEU A 115 -4.22 6.06 -11.74
C LEU A 115 -3.78 5.24 -12.97
N ILE A 116 -2.80 4.36 -12.82
CA ILE A 116 -2.23 3.56 -13.91
C ILE A 116 -3.31 2.70 -14.61
N LYS A 117 -4.18 2.06 -13.83
CA LYS A 117 -5.29 1.29 -14.39
C LYS A 117 -6.28 2.18 -15.15
N ASN A 118 -6.62 3.34 -14.58
CA ASN A 118 -7.53 4.27 -15.25
C ASN A 118 -6.94 4.76 -16.57
N LEU A 119 -5.67 5.08 -16.61
CA LEU A 119 -4.95 5.44 -17.82
C LEU A 119 -4.99 4.31 -18.85
N ALA A 120 -4.69 3.07 -18.45
CA ALA A 120 -4.75 1.90 -19.34
C ALA A 120 -6.17 1.66 -19.90
N ILE A 121 -7.22 1.85 -19.10
CA ILE A 121 -8.60 1.76 -19.59
C ILE A 121 -8.91 2.88 -20.59
N GLN A 122 -8.44 4.09 -20.33
CA GLN A 122 -8.69 5.22 -21.21
C GLN A 122 -7.94 5.09 -22.54
N SER A 123 -6.71 4.54 -22.55
CA SER A 123 -5.94 4.34 -23.79
C SER A 123 -6.62 3.40 -24.78
N LEU A 124 -7.52 2.54 -24.32
CA LEU A 124 -8.32 1.66 -25.18
C LEU A 124 -9.53 2.35 -25.83
N LYS A 125 -9.82 3.60 -25.48
CA LYS A 125 -10.98 4.34 -25.99
C LYS A 125 -10.60 5.14 -27.25
N LYS A 126 -11.55 5.31 -28.18
CA LYS A 126 -11.37 6.17 -29.37
C LYS A 126 -11.08 7.63 -29.02
N LYS A 127 -11.59 8.13 -27.90
CA LYS A 127 -11.35 9.48 -27.38
C LYS A 127 -10.97 9.36 -25.89
N PRO A 128 -9.68 9.14 -25.58
CA PRO A 128 -9.23 9.04 -24.20
C PRO A 128 -9.42 10.35 -23.45
N GLN A 129 -9.99 10.26 -22.25
CA GLN A 129 -10.12 11.40 -21.34
C GLN A 129 -9.61 11.01 -19.97
N VAL A 130 -8.67 11.81 -19.45
CA VAL A 130 -8.09 11.60 -18.11
C VAL A 130 -8.33 12.86 -17.30
N VAL A 131 -8.96 12.69 -16.15
CA VAL A 131 -9.16 13.77 -15.19
C VAL A 131 -8.02 13.73 -14.18
N ILE A 132 -7.28 14.83 -14.07
CA ILE A 132 -6.26 15.03 -13.05
C ILE A 132 -6.89 15.85 -11.92
N TYR A 133 -6.87 15.30 -10.70
CA TYR A 133 -7.45 15.94 -9.52
C TYR A 133 -6.42 16.82 -8.82
N GLY A 134 -6.52 18.11 -9.01
CA GLY A 134 -5.64 19.13 -8.45
C GLY A 134 -4.39 19.40 -9.29
N ASP A 135 -4.12 20.69 -9.47
CA ASP A 135 -3.04 21.26 -10.26
C ASP A 135 -2.30 22.38 -9.52
N ASN A 136 -2.56 22.50 -8.21
CA ASN A 136 -2.05 23.55 -7.35
C ASN A 136 -1.20 23.03 -6.16
N TYR A 137 -0.68 21.81 -6.28
CA TYR A 137 0.29 21.30 -5.31
C TYR A 137 1.64 22.02 -5.46
N ASP A 138 2.37 22.15 -4.36
CA ASP A 138 3.75 22.68 -4.35
C ASP A 138 4.72 21.64 -4.96
N THR A 139 4.64 21.50 -6.29
CA THR A 139 5.43 20.60 -7.13
C THR A 139 5.74 21.27 -8.46
N LYS A 140 6.71 20.74 -9.21
CA LYS A 140 7.17 21.31 -10.48
C LYS A 140 6.05 21.56 -11.50
N ASP A 141 5.05 20.70 -11.53
CA ASP A 141 3.95 20.74 -12.51
C ASP A 141 2.56 20.93 -11.87
N GLY A 142 2.53 21.23 -10.58
CA GLY A 142 1.30 21.44 -9.82
C GLY A 142 0.56 20.17 -9.45
N THR A 143 0.98 18.99 -9.95
CA THR A 143 0.28 17.73 -9.66
C THR A 143 0.95 16.92 -8.55
N CYS A 144 0.22 15.99 -7.93
CA CYS A 144 0.73 15.13 -6.88
C CYS A 144 1.93 14.29 -7.34
N ILE A 145 2.98 14.21 -6.52
CA ILE A 145 4.11 13.29 -6.72
C ILE A 145 3.87 12.01 -5.92
N ARG A 146 4.14 10.86 -6.53
CA ARG A 146 4.02 9.53 -5.90
C ARG A 146 5.21 8.65 -6.29
N ASP A 147 5.60 7.76 -5.38
CA ASP A 147 6.51 6.65 -5.68
C ASP A 147 5.65 5.47 -6.16
N TYR A 148 5.94 4.93 -7.34
CA TYR A 148 5.26 3.77 -7.92
C TYR A 148 6.17 2.57 -7.87
N ILE A 149 5.64 1.40 -7.48
CA ILE A 149 6.36 0.14 -7.45
C ILE A 149 5.60 -0.92 -8.24
N HIS A 150 6.30 -1.72 -9.02
CA HIS A 150 5.67 -2.76 -9.83
C HIS A 150 5.19 -3.93 -8.97
N ILE A 151 4.02 -4.49 -9.30
CA ILE A 151 3.41 -5.60 -8.53
C ILE A 151 4.33 -6.83 -8.46
N SER A 152 5.12 -7.11 -9.50
CA SER A 152 6.08 -8.23 -9.49
C SER A 152 7.17 -8.02 -8.46
N ASP A 153 7.61 -6.78 -8.22
CA ASP A 153 8.62 -6.49 -7.20
C ASP A 153 8.03 -6.62 -5.80
N ILE A 154 6.77 -6.23 -5.61
CA ILE A 154 6.05 -6.51 -4.36
C ILE A 154 5.99 -8.02 -4.10
N ALA A 155 5.67 -8.84 -5.10
CA ALA A 155 5.66 -10.29 -4.96
C ALA A 155 7.07 -10.84 -4.60
N ASN A 156 8.11 -10.36 -5.26
CA ASN A 156 9.50 -10.72 -4.96
C ASN A 156 9.93 -10.30 -3.55
N ILE A 157 9.51 -9.12 -3.09
CA ILE A 157 9.76 -8.66 -1.71
C ILE A 157 9.13 -9.63 -0.72
N HIS A 158 7.88 -10.07 -0.92
CA HIS A 158 7.23 -11.04 -0.05
C HIS A 158 8.00 -12.36 0.02
N TYR A 159 8.41 -12.88 -1.14
CA TYR A 159 9.19 -14.11 -1.22
C TYR A 159 10.51 -14.00 -0.45
N LYS A 160 11.30 -12.95 -0.75
CA LYS A 160 12.58 -12.70 -0.06
C LYS A 160 12.43 -12.45 1.44
N VAL A 161 11.36 -11.78 1.85
CA VAL A 161 11.07 -11.54 3.26
C VAL A 161 10.70 -12.83 3.95
N LEU A 162 9.89 -13.70 3.33
CA LEU A 162 9.54 -15.02 3.88
C LEU A 162 10.76 -15.89 4.10
N GLU A 163 11.70 -15.92 3.16
CA GLU A 163 12.98 -16.64 3.33
C GLU A 163 13.83 -16.07 4.48
N LYS A 164 13.92 -14.73 4.55
CA LYS A 164 14.80 -14.06 5.53
C LYS A 164 14.23 -14.05 6.94
N ILE A 165 12.91 -13.91 7.13
CA ILE A 165 12.29 -13.86 8.46
C ILE A 165 12.54 -15.14 9.25
N ASN A 166 12.58 -16.28 8.57
CA ASN A 166 12.90 -17.57 9.15
C ASN A 166 14.38 -17.69 9.53
N LYS A 167 15.28 -17.26 8.61
CA LYS A 167 16.73 -17.38 8.79
C LYS A 167 17.28 -16.41 9.84
N LEU A 168 16.86 -15.16 9.78
CA LEU A 168 17.43 -14.10 10.64
C LEU A 168 16.74 -13.96 12.00
N ASN A 169 15.61 -14.61 12.18
CA ASN A 169 14.81 -14.57 13.42
C ASN A 169 14.56 -13.14 13.94
N VAL A 170 14.37 -12.16 13.06
CA VAL A 170 14.18 -10.74 13.38
C VAL A 170 12.90 -10.18 12.83
N SER A 171 12.34 -9.23 13.59
CA SER A 171 11.19 -8.44 13.10
C SER A 171 11.67 -7.18 12.40
N LYS A 172 11.05 -6.83 11.27
CA LYS A 172 11.39 -5.65 10.45
C LYS A 172 10.16 -4.88 10.00
N ILE A 173 10.35 -3.58 9.82
CA ILE A 173 9.44 -2.72 9.07
C ILE A 173 10.23 -2.28 7.83
N LEU A 174 9.61 -2.34 6.67
CA LEU A 174 10.26 -2.04 5.40
C LEU A 174 9.36 -1.18 4.53
N ASN A 175 9.89 -0.09 4.01
CA ASN A 175 9.27 0.65 2.92
C ASN A 175 9.45 -0.13 1.61
N CYS A 176 8.38 -0.21 0.83
CA CYS A 176 8.36 -0.90 -0.45
C CYS A 176 8.03 0.11 -1.55
N GLY A 177 9.05 0.75 -2.09
CA GLY A 177 9.06 1.76 -3.15
C GLY A 177 10.43 1.80 -3.80
N TYR A 178 10.59 2.61 -4.85
CA TYR A 178 11.87 2.80 -5.56
C TYR A 178 12.62 4.06 -5.10
N ASP A 179 12.07 4.81 -4.14
CA ASP A 179 12.58 6.13 -3.72
C ASP A 179 12.64 7.13 -4.90
N LYS A 180 11.69 7.00 -5.83
CA LYS A 180 11.58 7.82 -7.03
C LYS A 180 10.19 8.45 -7.11
N GLY A 181 10.12 9.76 -6.91
CA GLY A 181 8.90 10.53 -7.07
C GLY A 181 8.59 10.78 -8.56
N ILE A 182 7.37 10.45 -8.99
CA ILE A 182 6.85 10.70 -10.33
C ILE A 182 5.53 11.42 -10.18
N SER A 183 5.31 12.51 -10.91
CA SER A 183 4.08 13.28 -10.85
C SER A 183 2.94 12.59 -11.60
N VAL A 184 1.70 12.94 -11.25
CA VAL A 184 0.52 12.42 -11.97
C VAL A 184 0.54 12.83 -13.43
N LEU A 185 0.99 14.08 -13.72
CA LEU A 185 1.09 14.58 -15.09
C LEU A 185 2.16 13.84 -15.89
N GLU A 186 3.35 13.58 -15.30
CA GLU A 186 4.40 12.79 -15.95
C GLU A 186 3.91 11.38 -16.32
N VAL A 187 3.19 10.70 -15.41
CA VAL A 187 2.58 9.40 -15.70
C VAL A 187 1.58 9.48 -16.85
N ALA A 188 0.70 10.49 -16.84
CA ALA A 188 -0.29 10.67 -17.91
C ALA A 188 0.36 10.99 -19.26
N GLN A 189 1.42 11.79 -19.27
CA GLN A 189 2.19 12.10 -20.49
C GLN A 189 2.88 10.87 -21.08
N GLU A 190 3.42 9.99 -20.22
CA GLU A 190 4.06 8.76 -20.70
C GLU A 190 3.06 7.82 -21.37
N PHE A 191 1.84 7.71 -20.82
CA PHE A 191 0.77 6.95 -21.49
C PHE A 191 0.31 7.52 -22.84
N ARG A 192 0.49 8.83 -23.09
CA ARG A 192 0.16 9.44 -24.39
C ARG A 192 1.17 9.11 -25.50
N LYS A 193 2.37 8.70 -25.15
CA LYS A 193 3.42 8.31 -26.14
C LYS A 193 3.25 6.89 -26.67
N GLN A 194 2.44 6.09 -26.02
CA GLN A 194 2.14 4.69 -26.38
C GLN A 194 0.90 4.61 -27.28
#